data_09de34bf8d11173b78299681cce7c74e
#
_entry.id   09de34bf8d11173b78299681cce7c74e
#
_cell.length_a   1.000
_cell.length_b   1.000
_cell.length_c   1.000
_cell.angle_alpha   90.00
_cell.angle_beta   90.00
_cell.angle_gamma   90.00
#
_symmetry.space_group_name_H-M   'P 1'
#
loop_
_entity.id
_entity.type
_entity.pdbx_description
1 polymer ?
#
loop_
_entity_poly.entity_id
_entity_poly.type
_entity_poly.pdbx_seq_one_letter_code
_entity_poly.pdbx_strand_id
1 'polypeptide(L)'
;MNKEISTIELELALLIRRLTSISTRKFGTLDRSAYLLLGQIQAHGSAGVKALAEEFRLDISTVSRQTTALEQKGYVIKTPDPEDGRAYFYQLTDEGQRALEETQAQRTERIGLLLKDWTDEERARLGELLAKFNRTYLDD
;
A
#
# COMPACT_ATOMS: atom_id res chain seq x y z
N MET A 1 -6.92 -6.98 -32.80
CA MET A 1 -6.67 -6.70 -31.38
C MET A 1 -7.92 -7.01 -30.56
N ASN A 2 -7.75 -7.62 -29.43
CA ASN A 2 -8.87 -7.95 -28.55
C ASN A 2 -9.48 -6.67 -27.97
N LYS A 3 -10.77 -6.43 -28.24
CA LYS A 3 -11.49 -5.22 -27.82
C LYS A 3 -11.52 -5.07 -26.30
N GLU A 4 -11.66 -6.20 -25.59
CA GLU A 4 -11.71 -6.19 -24.12
C GLU A 4 -10.37 -5.74 -23.53
N ILE A 5 -9.28 -6.26 -24.07
CA ILE A 5 -7.93 -5.90 -23.61
C ILE A 5 -7.63 -4.43 -23.93
N SER A 6 -8.02 -3.96 -25.12
CA SER A 6 -7.77 -2.54 -25.48
C SER A 6 -8.60 -1.59 -24.61
N THR A 7 -9.81 -1.98 -24.20
CA THR A 7 -10.61 -1.19 -23.26
C THR A 7 -9.93 -1.15 -21.89
N ILE A 8 -9.46 -2.26 -21.40
CA ILE A 8 -8.75 -2.34 -20.11
C ILE A 8 -7.48 -1.48 -20.16
N GLU A 9 -6.70 -1.58 -21.24
CA GLU A 9 -5.47 -0.79 -21.39
C GLU A 9 -5.77 0.71 -21.31
N LEU A 10 -6.75 1.19 -22.07
CA LEU A 10 -7.11 2.59 -22.08
C LEU A 10 -7.61 3.06 -20.71
N GLU A 11 -8.50 2.30 -20.11
CA GLU A 11 -9.06 2.66 -18.79
C GLU A 11 -7.99 2.67 -17.70
N LEU A 12 -7.04 1.74 -17.76
CA LEU A 12 -5.89 1.75 -16.84
C LEU A 12 -5.03 2.99 -17.04
N ALA A 13 -4.74 3.36 -18.29
CA ALA A 13 -3.96 4.56 -18.58
C ALA A 13 -4.63 5.82 -18.03
N LEU A 14 -5.95 5.95 -18.24
CA LEU A 14 -6.73 7.06 -17.70
C LEU A 14 -6.76 7.06 -16.17
N LEU A 15 -6.93 5.89 -15.58
CA LEU A 15 -6.95 5.73 -14.12
C LEU A 15 -5.62 6.13 -13.49
N ILE A 16 -4.50 5.66 -14.05
CA ILE A 16 -3.16 5.99 -13.57
C ILE A 16 -2.94 7.51 -13.60
N ARG A 17 -3.33 8.16 -14.71
CA ARG A 17 -3.22 9.61 -14.84
C ARG A 17 -4.03 10.33 -13.76
N ARG A 18 -5.26 9.89 -13.53
CA ARG A 18 -6.17 10.45 -12.53
C ARG A 18 -5.63 10.28 -11.12
N LEU A 19 -5.16 9.07 -10.79
CA LEU A 19 -4.60 8.77 -9.47
C LEU A 19 -3.30 9.52 -9.22
N THR A 20 -2.46 9.70 -10.24
CA THR A 20 -1.21 10.45 -10.12
C THR A 20 -1.49 11.91 -9.78
N SER A 21 -2.51 12.54 -10.38
CA SER A 21 -2.87 13.92 -10.04
C SER A 21 -3.42 14.06 -8.62
N ILE A 22 -4.04 13.00 -8.07
CA ILE A 22 -4.60 12.99 -6.72
C ILE A 22 -3.54 12.63 -5.68
N SER A 23 -2.50 11.87 -6.07
CA SER A 23 -1.51 11.30 -5.15
C SER A 23 -0.62 12.34 -4.47
N THR A 24 -0.62 13.60 -4.90
CA THR A 24 0.07 14.68 -4.21
C THR A 24 -0.64 15.12 -2.93
N ARG A 25 -1.88 14.68 -2.74
CA ARG A 25 -2.64 14.97 -1.53
C ARG A 25 -2.42 13.85 -0.52
N LYS A 26 -2.05 14.23 0.69
CA LYS A 26 -1.99 13.31 1.80
C LYS A 26 -3.39 13.05 2.34
N PHE A 27 -3.67 11.79 2.65
CA PHE A 27 -4.85 11.41 3.41
C PHE A 27 -4.38 11.10 4.83
N GLY A 28 -4.87 11.86 5.81
CA GLY A 28 -4.34 11.78 7.15
C GLY A 28 -2.89 12.26 7.20
N THR A 29 -2.05 11.56 7.96
CA THR A 29 -0.65 11.90 8.16
C THR A 29 0.30 11.10 7.27
N LEU A 30 -0.23 10.15 6.48
CA LEU A 30 0.58 9.22 5.69
C LEU A 30 0.42 9.46 4.20
N ASP A 31 1.53 9.43 3.47
CA ASP A 31 1.47 9.31 2.02
C ASP A 31 1.22 7.84 1.64
N ARG A 32 1.09 7.58 0.33
CA ARG A 32 0.76 6.23 -0.16
C ARG A 32 1.79 5.19 0.25
N SER A 33 3.07 5.51 0.10
CA SER A 33 4.15 4.55 0.43
C SER A 33 4.14 4.20 1.90
N ALA A 34 4.01 5.18 2.77
CA ALA A 34 3.94 4.98 4.21
C ALA A 34 2.70 4.17 4.60
N TYR A 35 1.56 4.49 4.02
CA TYR A 35 0.32 3.76 4.26
C TYR A 35 0.46 2.28 3.92
N LEU A 36 1.00 1.96 2.75
CA LEU A 36 1.17 0.58 2.31
C LEU A 36 2.18 -0.18 3.18
N LEU A 37 3.30 0.46 3.53
CA LEU A 37 4.32 -0.17 4.38
C LEU A 37 3.78 -0.45 5.78
N LEU A 38 3.13 0.52 6.41
CA LEU A 38 2.56 0.31 7.75
C LEU A 38 1.49 -0.78 7.72
N GLY A 39 0.65 -0.79 6.70
CA GLY A 39 -0.36 -1.82 6.53
C GLY A 39 0.24 -3.22 6.42
N GLN A 40 1.33 -3.36 5.69
CA GLN A 40 2.00 -4.64 5.52
C GLN A 40 2.68 -5.10 6.82
N ILE A 41 3.33 -4.19 7.52
CA ILE A 41 3.95 -4.48 8.82
C ILE A 41 2.88 -4.93 9.82
N GLN A 42 1.75 -4.24 9.86
CA GLN A 42 0.63 -4.62 10.72
C GLN A 42 0.11 -6.01 10.39
N ALA A 43 -0.07 -6.31 9.11
CA ALA A 43 -0.61 -7.60 8.66
C ALA A 43 0.26 -8.78 9.09
N HIS A 44 1.57 -8.58 9.14
CA HIS A 44 2.54 -9.60 9.55
C HIS A 44 2.88 -9.55 11.05
N GLY A 45 2.43 -8.53 11.78
CA GLY A 45 2.82 -8.27 13.17
C GLY A 45 4.21 -7.68 13.28
N SER A 46 5.18 -8.22 12.57
CA SER A 46 6.52 -7.65 12.38
C SER A 46 7.04 -8.06 11.01
N ALA A 47 7.86 -7.22 10.41
CA ALA A 47 8.41 -7.51 9.09
C ALA A 47 9.81 -6.93 8.92
N GLY A 48 10.68 -7.68 8.24
CA GLY A 48 12.02 -7.24 7.86
C GLY A 48 12.00 -6.52 6.52
N VAL A 49 13.05 -5.75 6.27
CA VAL A 49 13.19 -4.96 5.03
C VAL A 49 13.17 -5.85 3.79
N LYS A 50 13.83 -7.01 3.85
CA LYS A 50 13.89 -7.93 2.71
C LYS A 50 12.49 -8.47 2.36
N ALA A 51 11.73 -8.88 3.35
CA ALA A 51 10.36 -9.37 3.14
C ALA A 51 9.46 -8.28 2.57
N LEU A 52 9.58 -7.05 3.08
CA LEU A 52 8.82 -5.91 2.57
C LEU A 52 9.20 -5.57 1.13
N ALA A 53 10.49 -5.62 0.81
CA ALA A 53 10.97 -5.37 -0.55
C ALA A 53 10.42 -6.41 -1.53
N GLU A 54 10.41 -7.67 -1.16
CA GLU A 54 9.84 -8.75 -1.98
C GLU A 54 8.34 -8.56 -2.20
N GLU A 55 7.60 -8.23 -1.14
CA GLU A 55 6.16 -8.04 -1.20
C GLU A 55 5.76 -6.90 -2.15
N PHE A 56 6.47 -5.78 -2.09
CA PHE A 56 6.17 -4.61 -2.92
C PHE A 56 6.96 -4.57 -4.22
N ARG A 57 7.79 -5.56 -4.49
CA ARG A 57 8.68 -5.61 -5.66
C ARG A 57 9.52 -4.34 -5.80
N LEU A 58 10.09 -3.91 -4.69
CA LEU A 58 10.95 -2.74 -4.60
C LEU A 58 12.37 -3.16 -4.23
N ASP A 59 13.33 -2.26 -4.46
CA ASP A 59 14.71 -2.44 -4.01
C ASP A 59 14.77 -2.45 -2.48
N ILE A 60 15.68 -3.25 -1.93
CA ILE A 60 15.95 -3.24 -0.49
C ILE A 60 16.35 -1.84 -0.03
N SER A 61 17.17 -1.12 -0.82
CA SER A 61 17.59 0.25 -0.48
C SER A 61 16.42 1.23 -0.42
N THR A 62 15.44 1.10 -1.31
CA THR A 62 14.23 1.94 -1.31
C THR A 62 13.41 1.70 -0.04
N VAL A 63 13.16 0.43 0.27
CA VAL A 63 12.37 0.05 1.47
C VAL A 63 13.13 0.46 2.74
N SER A 64 14.45 0.27 2.77
CA SER A 64 15.28 0.66 3.90
C SER A 64 15.17 2.17 4.18
N ARG A 65 15.20 3.02 3.14
CA ARG A 65 15.01 4.46 3.30
C ARG A 65 13.61 4.81 3.80
N GLN A 66 12.59 4.14 3.28
CA GLN A 66 11.20 4.37 3.67
C GLN A 66 10.95 3.96 5.13
N THR A 67 11.46 2.80 5.54
CA THR A 67 11.30 2.33 6.92
C THR A 67 12.10 3.20 7.91
N THR A 68 13.27 3.68 7.52
CA THR A 68 14.04 4.61 8.34
C THR A 68 13.27 5.92 8.56
N ALA A 69 12.63 6.44 7.51
CA ALA A 69 11.80 7.64 7.62
C ALA A 69 10.61 7.42 8.57
N LEU A 70 9.97 6.24 8.52
CA LEU A 70 8.87 5.90 9.42
C LEU A 70 9.35 5.78 10.87
N GLU A 71 10.53 5.23 11.08
CA GLU A 71 11.15 5.13 12.41
C GLU A 71 11.41 6.52 12.99
N GLN A 72 11.96 7.42 12.18
CA GLN A 72 12.24 8.79 12.60
C GLN A 72 10.97 9.56 12.97
N LYS A 73 9.85 9.25 12.35
CA LYS A 73 8.55 9.84 12.68
C LYS A 73 7.87 9.19 13.87
N GLY A 74 8.44 8.12 14.39
CA GLY A 74 7.89 7.43 15.55
C GLY A 74 6.76 6.45 15.24
N TYR A 75 6.59 6.08 13.97
CA TYR A 75 5.52 5.17 13.56
C TYR A 75 5.89 3.70 13.65
N VAL A 76 7.18 3.40 13.63
CA VAL A 76 7.68 2.03 13.79
C VAL A 76 8.86 2.02 14.75
N ILE A 77 9.07 0.88 15.40
CA ILE A 77 10.28 0.58 16.13
C ILE A 77 10.99 -0.57 15.43
N LYS A 78 12.29 -0.57 15.51
CA LYS A 78 13.08 -1.65 14.92
C LYS A 78 13.73 -2.47 16.02
N THR A 79 13.65 -3.79 15.89
CA THR A 79 14.25 -4.74 16.82
C THR A 79 15.19 -5.66 16.05
N PRO A 80 16.34 -6.05 16.64
CA PRO A 80 17.23 -7.00 15.98
C PRO A 80 16.53 -8.34 15.76
N ASP A 81 16.83 -8.97 14.62
CA ASP A 81 16.39 -10.33 14.34
C ASP A 81 17.19 -11.28 15.24
N PRO A 82 16.53 -12.08 16.10
CA PRO A 82 17.25 -13.01 16.98
C PRO A 82 18.01 -14.10 16.23
N GLU A 83 17.66 -14.38 14.98
CA GLU A 83 18.33 -15.40 14.18
C GLU A 83 19.46 -14.84 13.32
N ASP A 84 19.42 -13.53 12.99
CA ASP A 84 20.45 -12.87 12.19
C ASP A 84 20.71 -11.47 12.79
N GLY A 85 21.82 -11.33 13.49
CA GLY A 85 22.20 -10.09 14.15
C GLY A 85 22.46 -8.91 13.22
N ARG A 86 22.45 -9.11 11.90
CA ARG A 86 22.60 -8.05 10.89
C ARG A 86 21.27 -7.54 10.38
N ALA A 87 20.18 -8.26 10.63
CA ALA A 87 18.85 -7.91 10.17
C ALA A 87 18.02 -7.31 11.30
N TYR A 88 16.99 -6.58 10.92
CA TYR A 88 16.05 -5.96 11.86
C TYR A 88 14.63 -6.24 11.41
N PHE A 89 13.75 -6.37 12.39
CA PHE A 89 12.31 -6.38 12.19
C PHE A 89 11.71 -5.04 12.60
N TYR A 90 10.66 -4.64 11.92
CA TYR A 90 9.89 -3.43 12.21
C TYR A 90 8.51 -3.81 12.73
N GLN A 91 8.05 -3.10 13.74
CA GLN A 91 6.70 -3.23 14.31
C GLN A 91 6.09 -1.84 14.44
N LEU A 92 4.77 -1.74 14.34
CA LEU A 92 4.10 -0.47 14.55
C LEU A 92 4.15 -0.07 16.03
N THR A 93 4.32 1.23 16.25
CA THR A 93 4.08 1.85 17.56
C THR A 93 2.58 2.15 17.68
N ASP A 94 2.12 2.51 18.87
CA ASP A 94 0.74 2.97 19.05
C ASP A 94 0.43 4.17 18.15
N GLU A 95 1.38 5.07 17.99
CA GLU A 95 1.25 6.23 17.11
C GLU A 95 1.15 5.81 15.66
N GLY A 96 1.95 4.84 15.23
CA GLY A 96 1.89 4.27 13.88
C GLY A 96 0.55 3.60 13.61
N GLN A 97 0.02 2.88 14.59
CA GLN A 97 -1.28 2.24 14.49
C GLN A 97 -2.40 3.28 14.29
N ARG A 98 -2.38 4.35 15.07
CA ARG A 98 -3.37 5.43 14.95
C ARG A 98 -3.28 6.13 13.60
N ALA A 99 -2.06 6.43 13.14
CA ALA A 99 -1.83 7.07 11.84
C ALA A 99 -2.35 6.18 10.70
N LEU A 100 -2.13 4.88 10.79
CA LEU A 100 -2.61 3.92 9.80
C LEU A 100 -4.14 3.88 9.76
N GLU A 101 -4.78 3.76 10.92
CA GLU A 101 -6.24 3.71 11.02
C GLU A 101 -6.89 4.99 10.52
N GLU A 102 -6.36 6.14 10.89
CA GLU A 102 -6.86 7.44 10.44
C GLU A 102 -6.75 7.57 8.91
N THR A 103 -5.60 7.22 8.36
CA THR A 103 -5.39 7.27 6.93
C THR A 103 -6.31 6.30 6.20
N GLN A 104 -6.46 5.09 6.71
CA GLN A 104 -7.36 4.09 6.13
C GLN A 104 -8.81 4.59 6.11
N ALA A 105 -9.27 5.18 7.20
CA ALA A 105 -10.63 5.71 7.29
C ALA A 105 -10.87 6.80 6.26
N GLN A 106 -9.94 7.73 6.10
CA GLN A 106 -10.05 8.82 5.13
C GLN A 106 -10.03 8.31 3.68
N ARG A 107 -9.14 7.36 3.39
CA ARG A 107 -9.06 6.76 2.05
C ARG A 107 -10.34 5.99 1.71
N THR A 108 -10.85 5.23 2.65
CA THR A 108 -12.09 4.45 2.47
C THR A 108 -13.29 5.37 2.27
N GLU A 109 -13.40 6.44 3.04
CA GLU A 109 -14.46 7.43 2.87
C GLU A 109 -14.41 8.05 1.47
N ARG A 110 -13.23 8.42 1.01
CA ARG A 110 -13.06 9.03 -0.31
C ARG A 110 -13.49 8.09 -1.43
N ILE A 111 -13.06 6.83 -1.37
CA ILE A 111 -13.47 5.82 -2.35
C ILE A 111 -14.98 5.59 -2.28
N GLY A 112 -15.54 5.54 -1.08
CA GLY A 112 -16.99 5.40 -0.90
C GLY A 112 -17.78 6.53 -1.57
N LEU A 113 -17.30 7.76 -1.50
CA LEU A 113 -17.92 8.90 -2.18
C LEU A 113 -17.83 8.77 -3.70
N LEU A 114 -16.71 8.30 -4.22
CA LEU A 114 -16.55 8.09 -5.66
C LEU A 114 -17.49 6.99 -6.18
N LEU A 115 -17.79 5.99 -5.36
CA LEU A 115 -18.61 4.84 -5.74
C LEU A 115 -20.03 4.90 -5.19
N LYS A 116 -20.48 6.05 -4.74
CA LYS A 116 -21.79 6.17 -4.04
C LYS A 116 -22.98 5.72 -4.88
N ASP A 117 -22.92 5.88 -6.20
CA ASP A 117 -24.01 5.51 -7.11
C ASP A 117 -23.84 4.11 -7.71
N TRP A 118 -22.80 3.40 -7.29
CA TRP A 118 -22.56 2.02 -7.71
C TRP A 118 -23.38 1.07 -6.84
N THR A 119 -23.81 -0.05 -7.41
CA THR A 119 -24.47 -1.10 -6.64
C THR A 119 -23.46 -1.82 -5.74
N ASP A 120 -23.97 -2.51 -4.72
CA ASP A 120 -23.13 -3.33 -3.84
C ASP A 120 -22.43 -4.44 -4.64
N GLU A 121 -23.12 -5.02 -5.63
CA GLU A 121 -22.53 -6.04 -6.50
C GLU A 121 -21.36 -5.48 -7.32
N GLU A 122 -21.52 -4.28 -7.87
CA GLU A 122 -20.47 -3.63 -8.65
C GLU A 122 -19.25 -3.33 -7.78
N ARG A 123 -19.45 -2.81 -6.57
CA ARG A 123 -18.36 -2.57 -5.63
C ARG A 123 -17.62 -3.83 -5.26
N ALA A 124 -18.38 -4.89 -4.91
CA ALA A 124 -17.78 -6.18 -4.56
C ALA A 124 -16.98 -6.75 -5.73
N ARG A 125 -17.53 -6.67 -6.93
CA ARG A 125 -16.89 -7.19 -8.14
C ARG A 125 -15.61 -6.43 -8.47
N LEU A 126 -15.64 -5.10 -8.37
CA LEU A 126 -14.45 -4.28 -8.59
C LEU A 126 -13.34 -4.66 -7.60
N GLY A 127 -13.67 -4.80 -6.32
CA GLY A 127 -12.69 -5.20 -5.30
C GLY A 127 -12.07 -6.55 -5.58
N GLU A 128 -12.88 -7.54 -5.96
CA GLU A 128 -12.40 -8.88 -6.31
C GLU A 128 -11.47 -8.85 -7.52
N LEU A 129 -11.85 -8.11 -8.57
CA LEU A 129 -11.07 -8.02 -9.80
C LEU A 129 -9.78 -7.25 -9.60
N LEU A 130 -9.80 -6.17 -8.81
CA LEU A 130 -8.58 -5.44 -8.46
C LEU A 130 -7.63 -6.33 -7.65
N ALA A 131 -8.14 -7.09 -6.69
CA ALA A 131 -7.33 -8.02 -5.93
C ALA A 131 -6.68 -9.07 -6.82
N LYS A 132 -7.46 -9.60 -7.77
CA LYS A 132 -6.94 -10.57 -8.75
C LYS A 132 -5.87 -9.93 -9.63
N PHE A 133 -6.11 -8.72 -10.12
CA PHE A 133 -5.16 -7.98 -10.95
C PHE A 133 -3.85 -7.74 -10.18
N ASN A 134 -3.94 -7.33 -8.91
CA ASN A 134 -2.77 -7.06 -8.09
C ASN A 134 -1.92 -8.31 -7.79
N ARG A 135 -2.51 -9.50 -7.89
CA ARG A 135 -1.78 -10.76 -7.75
C ARG A 135 -1.21 -11.27 -9.09
N THR A 136 -1.52 -10.58 -10.19
CA THR A 136 -1.06 -10.95 -11.53
C THR A 136 0.17 -10.13 -11.87
N TYR A 137 1.28 -10.81 -12.16
CA TYR A 137 2.54 -10.16 -12.50
C TYR A 137 3.04 -10.68 -13.85
N LEU A 138 3.70 -9.77 -14.57
CA LEU A 138 4.47 -10.17 -15.74
C LEU A 138 5.87 -10.56 -15.27
N ASP A 139 6.33 -11.71 -15.70
CA ASP A 139 7.72 -12.11 -15.48
C ASP A 139 8.59 -11.40 -16.53
N ASP A 140 9.54 -10.60 -16.07
CA ASP A 140 10.48 -9.89 -16.94
C ASP A 140 11.61 -10.80 -17.42
#